data_935850aaa016fbdc95d6375878ebc1a3
#
_entry.id   935850aaa016fbdc95d6375878ebc1a3
#
_cell.length_a   1.000
_cell.length_b   1.000
_cell.length_c   1.000
_cell.angle_alpha   90.00
_cell.angle_beta   90.00
_cell.angle_gamma   90.00
#
_symmetry.space_group_name_H-M   'P 1'
#
loop_
_entity.id
_entity.type
_entity.pdbx_description
1 polymer ?
#
loop_
_entity_poly.entity_id
_entity_poly.type
_entity_poly.pdbx_seq_one_letter_code
_entity_poly.pdbx_strand_id
1 'polypeptide(L)'
;MAETSDGPIVLPSPCVVVLVGPAGAGKSTWAQRWFAPHQVVSSEDLRALVGEGEHDMAASKDAFALLDTVVERRLGRRLTTVIDTLGLDLAHRARYRALAAAAGLPCFAVVFDVPPAELRARNRSRGSAVPPAVVSSQLTSWPGVRDGL
;
A
#
# COMPACT_ATOMS: atom_id res chain seq x y z
N MET A 1 -5.18 13.66 12.70
CA MET A 1 -4.07 13.96 13.61
C MET A 1 -2.88 13.10 13.19
N ALA A 2 -1.88 13.71 12.62
CA ALA A 2 -0.67 13.00 12.24
C ALA A 2 0.27 12.96 13.46
N GLU A 3 0.26 11.87 14.19
CA GLU A 3 1.31 11.62 15.15
C GLU A 3 2.46 10.92 14.42
N THR A 4 3.52 11.66 14.17
CA THR A 4 4.82 11.06 13.89
C THR A 4 5.32 10.47 15.21
N SER A 5 4.97 9.24 15.50
CA SER A 5 5.60 8.56 16.61
C SER A 5 6.90 7.92 16.12
N ASP A 6 8.01 8.35 16.64
CA ASP A 6 9.31 7.68 16.45
C ASP A 6 9.38 6.33 17.18
N GLY A 7 8.28 5.89 17.77
CA GLY A 7 8.17 4.65 18.51
C GLY A 7 7.50 3.52 17.74
N PRO A 8 7.54 2.29 18.29
CA PRO A 8 6.85 1.16 17.68
C PRO A 8 5.33 1.38 17.69
N ILE A 9 4.71 1.17 16.53
CA ILE A 9 3.26 1.18 16.40
C ILE A 9 2.74 -0.17 16.89
N VAL A 10 1.83 -0.16 17.86
CA VAL A 10 1.19 -1.38 18.35
C VAL A 10 -0.21 -1.45 17.76
N LEU A 11 -0.47 -2.51 16.99
CA LEU A 11 -1.76 -2.76 16.37
C LEU A 11 -2.41 -4.01 16.97
N PRO A 12 -3.74 -4.04 17.11
CA PRO A 12 -4.43 -5.25 17.52
C PRO A 12 -4.29 -6.34 16.46
N SER A 13 -4.38 -7.59 16.86
CA SER A 13 -4.36 -8.75 15.96
C SER A 13 -5.62 -9.59 16.20
N PRO A 14 -6.37 -9.98 15.16
CA PRO A 14 -6.14 -9.66 13.75
C PRO A 14 -6.56 -8.24 13.36
N CYS A 15 -5.94 -7.68 12.34
CA CYS A 15 -6.30 -6.38 11.79
C CYS A 15 -5.99 -6.29 10.29
N VAL A 16 -6.51 -5.24 9.66
CA VAL A 16 -6.20 -4.87 8.28
C VAL A 16 -5.36 -3.59 8.30
N VAL A 17 -4.25 -3.60 7.61
CA VAL A 17 -3.37 -2.44 7.47
C VAL A 17 -3.31 -2.03 6.01
N VAL A 18 -3.72 -0.82 5.70
CA VAL A 18 -3.63 -0.23 4.36
C VAL A 18 -2.45 0.74 4.36
N LEU A 19 -1.44 0.46 3.55
CA LEU A 19 -0.29 1.34 3.38
C LEU A 19 -0.64 2.46 2.41
N VAL A 20 -0.31 3.69 2.76
CA VAL A 20 -0.64 4.87 1.96
C VAL A 20 0.59 5.74 1.78
N GLY A 21 0.99 5.95 0.55
CA GLY A 21 2.12 6.81 0.21
C GLY A 21 2.61 6.59 -1.22
N PRO A 22 3.32 7.58 -1.77
CA PRO A 22 3.88 7.48 -3.12
C PRO A 22 4.94 6.38 -3.24
N ALA A 23 5.31 6.03 -4.46
CA ALA A 23 6.40 5.09 -4.72
C ALA A 23 7.70 5.58 -4.08
N GLY A 24 8.43 4.69 -3.44
CA GLY A 24 9.68 5.02 -2.76
C GLY A 24 9.53 5.62 -1.36
N ALA A 25 8.32 5.72 -0.82
CA ALA A 25 8.07 6.26 0.52
C ALA A 25 8.48 5.31 1.66
N GLY A 26 8.83 4.06 1.36
CA GLY A 26 9.29 3.08 2.35
C GLY A 26 8.22 2.09 2.80
N LYS A 27 7.09 2.01 2.11
CA LYS A 27 5.97 1.12 2.44
C LYS A 27 6.37 -0.35 2.51
N SER A 28 6.95 -0.87 1.42
CA SER A 28 7.32 -2.29 1.34
C SER A 28 8.41 -2.65 2.34
N THR A 29 9.39 -1.78 2.54
CA THR A 29 10.46 -1.96 3.53
C THR A 29 9.89 -2.06 4.94
N TRP A 30 8.97 -1.17 5.29
CA TRP A 30 8.31 -1.19 6.59
C TRP A 30 7.49 -2.47 6.78
N ALA A 31 6.70 -2.85 5.75
CA ALA A 31 5.88 -4.07 5.81
C ALA A 31 6.75 -5.32 6.00
N GLN A 32 7.84 -5.44 5.26
CA GLN A 32 8.78 -6.57 5.36
C GLN A 32 9.46 -6.65 6.73
N ARG A 33 9.68 -5.51 7.36
CA ARG A 33 10.29 -5.46 8.69
C ARG A 33 9.37 -5.97 9.78
N TRP A 34 8.07 -5.67 9.70
CA TRP A 34 7.13 -5.87 10.81
C TRP A 34 6.14 -7.01 10.61
N PHE A 35 6.02 -7.53 9.39
CA PHE A 35 5.05 -8.58 9.06
C PHE A 35 5.72 -9.73 8.31
N ALA A 36 5.16 -10.93 8.49
CA ALA A 36 5.58 -12.09 7.71
C ALA A 36 5.18 -11.92 6.22
N PRO A 37 5.95 -12.50 5.28
CA PRO A 37 5.67 -12.34 3.85
C PRO A 37 4.24 -12.73 3.44
N HIS A 38 3.68 -13.77 4.03
CA HIS A 38 2.32 -14.23 3.73
C HIS A 38 1.21 -13.29 4.24
N GLN A 39 1.53 -12.34 5.12
CA GLN A 39 0.59 -11.34 5.61
C GLN A 39 0.48 -10.12 4.68
N VAL A 40 1.44 -9.95 3.78
CA VAL A 40 1.54 -8.78 2.90
C VAL A 40 1.03 -9.12 1.51
N VAL A 41 0.04 -8.38 1.03
CA VAL A 41 -0.50 -8.50 -0.33
C VAL A 41 -0.09 -7.28 -1.11
N SER A 42 0.83 -7.46 -2.07
CA SER A 42 1.44 -6.38 -2.84
C SER A 42 0.91 -6.34 -4.27
N SER A 43 0.46 -5.17 -4.71
CA SER A 43 0.04 -4.98 -6.10
C SER A 43 1.19 -5.13 -7.10
N GLU A 44 2.41 -4.75 -6.70
CA GLU A 44 3.61 -4.94 -7.55
C GLU A 44 3.94 -6.42 -7.73
N ASP A 45 3.88 -7.21 -6.68
CA ASP A 45 4.10 -8.66 -6.75
C ASP A 45 3.05 -9.33 -7.63
N LEU A 46 1.80 -8.92 -7.53
CA LEU A 46 0.72 -9.46 -8.36
C LEU A 46 0.86 -9.03 -9.82
N ARG A 47 1.31 -7.81 -10.09
CA ARG A 47 1.63 -7.40 -11.47
C ARG A 47 2.74 -8.25 -12.07
N ALA A 48 3.79 -8.52 -11.32
CA ALA A 48 4.86 -9.41 -11.75
C ALA A 48 4.36 -10.84 -12.01
N LEU A 49 3.40 -11.29 -11.21
CA LEU A 49 2.84 -12.65 -11.35
C LEU A 49 1.97 -12.82 -12.60
N VAL A 50 1.17 -11.81 -12.94
CA VAL A 50 0.20 -11.90 -14.07
C VAL A 50 0.65 -11.19 -15.33
N GLY A 51 1.75 -10.43 -15.27
CA GLY A 51 2.30 -9.65 -16.38
C GLY A 51 3.77 -9.95 -16.61
N GLU A 52 4.45 -9.01 -17.25
CA GLU A 52 5.87 -9.12 -17.60
C GLU A 52 6.82 -8.61 -16.49
N GLY A 53 6.29 -8.05 -15.41
CA GLY A 53 7.06 -7.55 -14.29
C GLY A 53 6.26 -6.63 -13.37
N GLU A 54 6.89 -6.19 -12.30
CA GLU A 54 6.24 -5.36 -11.27
C GLU A 54 5.77 -3.99 -11.78
N HIS A 55 6.35 -3.51 -12.87
CA HIS A 55 6.01 -2.23 -13.52
C HIS A 55 5.14 -2.39 -14.76
N ASP A 56 4.61 -3.58 -15.01
CA ASP A 56 3.68 -3.81 -16.13
C ASP A 56 2.32 -3.19 -15.83
N MET A 57 2.15 -1.93 -16.24
CA MET A 57 0.91 -1.19 -15.98
C MET A 57 -0.29 -1.75 -16.74
N ALA A 58 -0.08 -2.47 -17.85
CA ALA A 58 -1.17 -3.13 -18.57
C ALA A 58 -1.78 -4.27 -17.74
N ALA A 59 -1.02 -4.87 -16.84
CA ALA A 59 -1.48 -5.93 -15.93
C ALA A 59 -2.17 -5.39 -14.65
N SER A 60 -2.21 -4.08 -14.44
CA SER A 60 -2.70 -3.49 -13.18
C SER A 60 -4.15 -3.89 -12.87
N LYS A 61 -5.03 -3.88 -13.85
CA LYS A 61 -6.44 -4.25 -13.65
C LYS A 61 -6.57 -5.68 -13.12
N ASP A 62 -5.85 -6.61 -13.72
CA ASP A 62 -5.86 -8.01 -13.31
C ASP A 62 -5.18 -8.19 -11.94
N ALA A 63 -4.09 -7.49 -11.70
CA ALA A 63 -3.40 -7.52 -10.42
C ALA A 63 -4.30 -7.04 -9.28
N PHE A 64 -5.03 -5.94 -9.46
CA PHE A 64 -5.96 -5.45 -8.44
C PHE A 64 -7.18 -6.36 -8.25
N ALA A 65 -7.67 -7.01 -9.30
CA ALA A 65 -8.73 -8.01 -9.17
C ALA A 65 -8.26 -9.20 -8.33
N LEU A 66 -7.04 -9.68 -8.54
CA LEU A 66 -6.44 -10.73 -7.73
C LEU A 66 -6.19 -10.27 -6.29
N LEU A 67 -5.70 -9.05 -6.10
CA LEU A 67 -5.48 -8.46 -4.79
C LEU A 67 -6.77 -8.47 -3.98
N ASP A 68 -7.84 -7.97 -4.55
CA ASP A 68 -9.17 -7.94 -3.91
C ASP A 68 -9.61 -9.34 -3.49
N THR A 69 -9.42 -10.34 -4.35
CA THR A 69 -9.77 -11.73 -4.04
C THR A 69 -8.93 -12.29 -2.90
N VAL A 70 -7.61 -12.06 -2.93
CA VAL A 70 -6.72 -12.53 -1.85
C VAL A 70 -7.08 -11.88 -0.52
N VAL A 71 -7.28 -10.56 -0.52
CA VAL A 71 -7.68 -9.82 0.69
C VAL A 71 -8.99 -10.37 1.25
N GLU A 72 -10.02 -10.51 0.42
CA GLU A 72 -11.32 -11.03 0.83
C GLU A 72 -11.20 -12.43 1.46
N ARG A 73 -10.44 -13.32 0.83
CA ARG A 73 -10.22 -14.69 1.35
C ARG A 73 -9.49 -14.69 2.68
N ARG A 74 -8.46 -13.85 2.83
CA ARG A 74 -7.72 -13.73 4.08
C ARG A 74 -8.58 -13.19 5.21
N LEU A 75 -9.38 -12.15 4.94
CA LEU A 75 -10.27 -11.56 5.94
C LEU A 75 -11.38 -12.52 6.34
N GLY A 76 -11.90 -13.33 5.42
CA GLY A 76 -12.84 -14.41 5.73
C GLY A 76 -12.28 -15.46 6.69
N ARG A 77 -10.95 -15.60 6.74
CA ARG A 77 -10.25 -16.45 7.71
C ARG A 77 -9.80 -15.68 8.96
N ARG A 78 -10.16 -14.41 9.07
CA ARG A 78 -9.76 -13.50 10.17
C ARG A 78 -8.25 -13.41 10.36
N LEU A 79 -7.51 -13.31 9.26
CA LEU A 79 -6.05 -13.21 9.25
C LEU A 79 -5.62 -11.75 9.09
N THR A 80 -4.64 -11.33 9.89
CA THR A 80 -3.99 -10.03 9.71
C THR A 80 -3.47 -9.88 8.29
N THR A 81 -3.83 -8.80 7.62
CA THR A 81 -3.52 -8.56 6.21
C THR A 81 -3.02 -7.14 6.02
N VAL A 82 -1.84 -7.02 5.42
CA VAL A 82 -1.23 -5.75 5.03
C VAL A 82 -1.43 -5.58 3.53
N ILE A 83 -2.06 -4.49 3.13
CA ILE A 83 -2.33 -4.16 1.73
C ILE A 83 -1.28 -3.16 1.26
N ASP A 84 -0.31 -3.66 0.50
CA ASP A 84 0.82 -2.89 0.00
C ASP A 84 0.58 -2.45 -1.44
N THR A 85 -0.11 -1.32 -1.55
CA THR A 85 -0.31 -0.58 -2.79
C THR A 85 0.15 0.86 -2.56
N LEU A 86 -0.03 1.76 -3.54
CA LEU A 86 0.17 3.19 -3.27
C LEU A 86 -0.86 3.73 -2.28
N GLY A 87 -2.06 3.15 -2.27
CA GLY A 87 -3.15 3.58 -1.39
C GLY A 87 -3.70 4.96 -1.74
N LEU A 88 -3.37 5.50 -2.92
CA LEU A 88 -3.77 6.85 -3.33
C LEU A 88 -5.19 6.91 -3.87
N ASP A 89 -5.73 5.80 -4.33
CA ASP A 89 -7.08 5.72 -4.90
C ASP A 89 -8.12 5.61 -3.78
N LEU A 90 -9.03 6.58 -3.76
CA LEU A 90 -10.09 6.66 -2.74
C LEU A 90 -11.04 5.44 -2.82
N ALA A 91 -11.39 5.00 -4.03
CA ALA A 91 -12.30 3.87 -4.22
C ALA A 91 -11.68 2.57 -3.70
N HIS A 92 -10.39 2.35 -3.94
CA HIS A 92 -9.68 1.20 -3.39
C HIS A 92 -9.65 1.22 -1.85
N ARG A 93 -9.31 2.37 -1.25
CA ARG A 93 -9.31 2.49 0.22
C ARG A 93 -10.70 2.24 0.81
N ALA A 94 -11.74 2.79 0.21
CA ALA A 94 -13.12 2.56 0.66
C ALA A 94 -13.50 1.08 0.58
N ARG A 95 -13.08 0.38 -0.48
CA ARG A 95 -13.31 -1.05 -0.65
C ARG A 95 -12.62 -1.87 0.45
N TYR A 96 -11.37 -1.57 0.77
CA TYR A 96 -10.65 -2.29 1.83
C TYR A 96 -11.29 -2.07 3.20
N ARG A 97 -11.72 -0.85 3.50
CA ARG A 97 -12.47 -0.57 4.71
C ARG A 97 -13.77 -1.34 4.79
N ALA A 98 -14.52 -1.42 3.69
CA ALA A 98 -15.77 -2.17 3.62
C ALA A 98 -15.53 -3.67 3.83
N LEU A 99 -14.49 -4.25 3.21
CA LEU A 99 -14.13 -5.65 3.40
C LEU A 99 -13.73 -5.95 4.85
N ALA A 100 -12.96 -5.06 5.47
CA ALA A 100 -12.60 -5.19 6.88
C ALA A 100 -13.82 -5.12 7.80
N ALA A 101 -14.73 -4.16 7.57
CA ALA A 101 -15.96 -4.02 8.32
C ALA A 101 -16.85 -5.25 8.20
N ALA A 102 -17.00 -5.80 6.99
CA ALA A 102 -17.77 -7.02 6.74
C ALA A 102 -17.20 -8.24 7.48
N ALA A 103 -15.89 -8.28 7.66
CA ALA A 103 -15.21 -9.33 8.43
C ALA A 103 -15.15 -9.04 9.93
N GLY A 104 -15.61 -7.88 10.38
CA GLY A 104 -15.54 -7.47 11.79
C GLY A 104 -14.13 -7.21 12.28
N LEU A 105 -13.22 -6.79 11.38
CA LEU A 105 -11.82 -6.52 11.71
C LEU A 105 -11.53 -5.01 11.72
N PRO A 106 -10.70 -4.54 12.67
CA PRO A 106 -10.23 -3.16 12.63
C PRO A 106 -9.34 -2.91 11.41
N CYS A 107 -9.47 -1.72 10.82
CA CYS A 107 -8.72 -1.31 9.64
C CYS A 107 -7.95 -0.02 9.95
N PHE A 108 -6.65 -0.03 9.67
CA PHE A 108 -5.76 1.09 9.91
C PHE A 108 -5.10 1.53 8.61
N ALA A 109 -4.97 2.83 8.42
CA ALA A 109 -4.11 3.41 7.39
C ALA A 109 -2.77 3.77 8.02
N VAL A 110 -1.68 3.25 7.45
CA VAL A 110 -0.32 3.66 7.80
C VAL A 110 0.19 4.55 6.69
N VAL A 111 0.43 5.81 7.03
CA VAL A 111 0.73 6.88 6.08
C VAL A 111 2.22 7.17 6.07
N PHE A 112 2.81 7.18 4.88
CA PHE A 112 4.23 7.48 4.66
C PHE A 112 4.36 8.85 4.01
N ASP A 113 4.57 9.88 4.83
CA ASP A 113 4.69 11.26 4.40
C ASP A 113 6.18 11.64 4.30
N VAL A 114 6.74 11.50 3.10
CA VAL A 114 8.15 11.76 2.81
C VAL A 114 8.28 13.03 1.97
N PRO A 115 9.24 13.93 2.28
CA PRO A 115 9.45 15.13 1.48
C PRO A 115 9.69 14.82 -0.01
N PRO A 116 9.10 15.59 -0.94
CA PRO A 116 9.19 15.30 -2.38
C PRO A 116 10.63 15.15 -2.90
N ALA A 117 11.56 15.99 -2.44
CA ALA A 117 12.96 15.92 -2.85
C ALA A 117 13.62 14.59 -2.44
N GLU A 118 13.36 14.14 -1.21
CA GLU A 118 13.86 12.86 -0.71
C GLU A 118 13.26 11.69 -1.47
N LEU A 119 11.96 11.74 -1.76
CA LEU A 119 11.26 10.72 -2.51
C LEU A 119 11.85 10.58 -3.93
N ARG A 120 12.11 11.68 -4.62
CA ARG A 120 12.72 11.69 -5.94
C ARG A 120 14.16 11.16 -5.91
N ALA A 121 14.94 11.52 -4.88
CA ALA A 121 16.29 11.02 -4.70
C ALA A 121 16.31 9.50 -4.46
N ARG A 122 15.42 8.99 -3.63
CA ARG A 122 15.26 7.54 -3.39
C ARG A 122 14.88 6.81 -4.68
N ASN A 123 13.95 7.37 -5.46
CA ASN A 123 13.53 6.76 -6.73
C ASN A 123 14.66 6.67 -7.74
N ARG A 124 15.52 7.72 -7.85
CA ARG A 124 16.68 7.72 -8.75
C ARG A 124 17.73 6.68 -8.38
N SER A 125 17.88 6.38 -7.09
CA SER A 125 18.88 5.41 -6.60
C SER A 125 18.40 3.96 -6.63
N ARG A 126 17.12 3.71 -6.94
CA ARG A 126 16.58 2.35 -7.02
C ARG A 126 16.94 1.68 -8.33
N GLY A 127 17.22 0.36 -8.28
CA GLY A 127 17.55 -0.44 -9.47
C GLY A 127 16.37 -0.61 -10.45
N SER A 128 15.12 -0.59 -9.96
CA SER A 128 13.90 -0.58 -10.76
C SER A 128 13.10 0.67 -10.46
N ALA A 129 13.60 1.80 -10.96
CA ALA A 129 13.02 3.10 -10.71
C ALA A 129 11.65 3.26 -11.41
N VAL A 130 10.71 3.88 -10.72
CA VAL A 130 9.45 4.34 -11.30
C VAL A 130 9.75 5.54 -12.21
N PRO A 131 9.13 5.63 -13.41
CA PRO A 131 9.37 6.78 -14.30
C PRO A 131 9.10 8.12 -13.60
N PRO A 132 9.96 9.15 -13.81
CA PRO A 132 9.80 10.44 -13.14
C PRO A 132 8.44 11.09 -13.33
N ALA A 133 7.81 10.94 -14.48
CA ALA A 133 6.47 11.46 -14.74
C ALA A 133 5.41 10.82 -13.83
N VAL A 134 5.53 9.52 -13.55
CA VAL A 134 4.64 8.79 -12.64
C VAL A 134 4.82 9.27 -11.21
N VAL A 135 6.06 9.45 -10.76
CA VAL A 135 6.36 10.01 -9.43
C VAL A 135 5.79 11.42 -9.32
N SER A 136 5.95 12.26 -10.34
CA SER A 136 5.40 13.62 -10.36
C SER A 136 3.87 13.62 -10.26
N SER A 137 3.19 12.72 -10.96
CA SER A 137 1.74 12.55 -10.87
C SER A 137 1.31 12.15 -9.45
N GLN A 138 1.99 11.20 -8.83
CA GLN A 138 1.72 10.79 -7.46
C GLN A 138 1.91 11.92 -6.46
N LEU A 139 3.00 12.69 -6.61
CA LEU A 139 3.28 13.85 -5.76
C LEU A 139 2.25 14.97 -5.94
N THR A 140 1.71 15.15 -7.13
CA THR A 140 0.66 16.13 -7.40
C THR A 140 -0.65 15.77 -6.68
N SER A 141 -1.02 14.48 -6.64
CA SER A 141 -2.24 14.01 -5.98
C SER A 141 -2.06 13.83 -4.46
N TRP A 142 -0.83 13.70 -3.98
CA TRP A 142 -0.53 13.31 -2.59
C TRP A 142 -1.13 14.26 -1.53
N PRO A 143 -1.04 15.60 -1.64
CA PRO A 143 -1.63 16.47 -0.63
C PRO A 143 -3.13 16.23 -0.43
N GLY A 144 -3.88 16.06 -1.52
CA GLY A 144 -5.31 15.76 -1.45
C GLY A 144 -5.61 14.41 -0.80
N VAL A 145 -4.79 13.41 -1.06
CA VAL A 145 -4.91 12.09 -0.43
C VAL A 145 -4.61 12.19 1.06
N ARG A 146 -3.47 12.80 1.42
CA ARG A 146 -3.04 12.97 2.81
C ARG A 146 -4.10 13.72 3.63
N ASP A 147 -4.63 14.81 3.10
CA ASP A 147 -5.58 15.67 3.81
C ASP A 147 -6.98 15.04 3.91
N GLY A 148 -7.27 14.04 3.10
CA GLY A 148 -8.54 13.29 3.10
C GLY A 148 -8.55 12.01 3.94
N LEU A 149 -7.46 11.71 4.65
CA LEU A 149 -7.32 10.49 5.47
C LEU A 149 -7.91 10.63 6.92
#